data_6c67cc38b39f91edd3da0faf257d4637
#
_entry.id   6c67cc38b39f91edd3da0faf257d4637
#
_cell.length_a   1.000
_cell.length_b   1.000
_cell.length_c   1.000
_cell.angle_alpha   90.00
_cell.angle_beta   90.00
_cell.angle_gamma   90.00
#
_symmetry.space_group_name_H-M   'P 1'
#
loop_
_entity.id
_entity.type
_entity.pdbx_description
1 polymer ?
#
loop_
_entity_poly.entity_id
_entity_poly.type
_entity_poly.pdbx_seq_one_letter_code
_entity_poly.pdbx_strand_id
1 'polypeptide(L)'
;MADSLITLMIDGVPVSVAPGTLVIEAAKQAGVLVPHYCYHPGLPVAGVCRMCLVEIEKAPKLQIACATAVTEGMVVKTQSAPAKDARKSVLEFLLINHPLDCPICDQAGEGELQDFVFQEGRSGTRYGEYAKRFNPVEDFGPDVLYVPNRCILCTRCVRFMDDVAQEPVLNVSERGDRAFIGIHPEARLDHPWAGNVVDLCPVGSLLSKDFLHKARAWELDKTASICTGCSQGCSITLDTRDEVVVRVRPRPNLDVNRYFICDHGRANYRWMNRGDRIEAPLVKRDGELHATDWDEAFARVLGILRGASGKAVALVSAGASVEALSLAKRLLSTFQWTGAFQVVMGEEAPLAGVPNLALRAERAPNAKGAEQLGYTRDYAAAVKAAESAAVVLVLDDPDCPVQTAGALIYAGTVLPPETACRAAQVVLPIANVAEEEGTFVNRDGRAQQYFQAKPAPGMARPAAWVLGELAAALGVAEVA
;
A
#
# COMPACT_ATOMS: atom_id res chain seq x y z
N MET A 1 32.43 13.35 -13.73
CA MET A 1 32.08 14.46 -14.63
C MET A 1 30.61 14.75 -14.35
N ALA A 2 30.26 15.97 -13.93
CA ALA A 2 28.88 16.34 -13.76
C ALA A 2 28.24 16.29 -15.16
N ASP A 3 27.30 15.38 -15.37
CA ASP A 3 26.55 15.32 -16.61
C ASP A 3 25.86 16.66 -16.81
N SER A 4 26.21 17.40 -17.88
CA SER A 4 25.57 18.68 -18.20
C SER A 4 24.10 18.43 -18.46
N LEU A 5 23.23 19.10 -17.69
CA LEU A 5 21.78 19.02 -17.91
C LEU A 5 21.44 19.52 -19.33
N ILE A 6 20.47 18.89 -19.94
CA ILE A 6 19.88 19.29 -21.21
C ILE A 6 18.72 20.23 -20.92
N THR A 7 18.74 21.43 -21.54
CA THR A 7 17.65 22.40 -21.40
C THR A 7 16.78 22.40 -22.65
N LEU A 8 15.47 22.31 -22.43
CA LEU A 8 14.45 22.31 -23.50
C LEU A 8 13.24 23.15 -23.08
N MET A 9 12.39 23.45 -24.05
CA MET A 9 11.14 24.17 -23.83
C MET A 9 9.94 23.24 -24.01
N ILE A 10 9.02 23.21 -23.06
CA ILE A 10 7.77 22.45 -23.15
C ILE A 10 6.60 23.41 -22.92
N ASP A 11 5.77 23.61 -23.94
CA ASP A 11 4.66 24.57 -23.95
C ASP A 11 5.06 25.97 -23.42
N GLY A 12 6.28 26.41 -23.74
CA GLY A 12 6.82 27.71 -23.32
C GLY A 12 7.49 27.70 -21.94
N VAL A 13 7.51 26.58 -21.23
CA VAL A 13 8.19 26.43 -19.91
C VAL A 13 9.58 25.83 -20.11
N PRO A 14 10.66 26.47 -19.66
CA PRO A 14 12.00 25.89 -19.71
C PRO A 14 12.16 24.78 -18.65
N VAL A 15 12.76 23.67 -19.06
CA VAL A 15 13.02 22.51 -18.21
C VAL A 15 14.44 22.00 -18.45
N SER A 16 15.16 21.70 -17.36
CA SER A 16 16.52 21.13 -17.44
C SER A 16 16.51 19.73 -16.83
N VAL A 17 16.90 18.74 -17.63
CA VAL A 17 16.85 17.32 -17.28
C VAL A 17 18.15 16.60 -17.64
N ALA A 18 18.37 15.43 -17.07
CA ALA A 18 19.54 14.61 -17.40
C ALA A 18 19.49 14.14 -18.87
N PRO A 19 20.66 13.94 -19.51
CA PRO A 19 20.74 13.31 -20.83
C PRO A 19 20.03 11.95 -20.87
N GLY A 20 19.33 11.66 -21.96
CA GLY A 20 18.58 10.41 -22.13
C GLY A 20 17.18 10.42 -21.49
N THR A 21 16.79 11.48 -20.78
CA THR A 21 15.42 11.65 -20.29
C THR A 21 14.44 11.67 -21.47
N LEU A 22 13.29 11.01 -21.33
CA LEU A 22 12.24 11.01 -22.36
C LEU A 22 11.41 12.29 -22.27
N VAL A 23 10.90 12.76 -23.41
CA VAL A 23 10.05 13.95 -23.48
C VAL A 23 8.85 13.87 -22.52
N ILE A 24 8.26 12.69 -22.37
CA ILE A 24 7.13 12.49 -21.45
C ILE A 24 7.51 12.75 -19.98
N GLU A 25 8.72 12.33 -19.56
CA GLU A 25 9.21 12.55 -18.20
C GLU A 25 9.65 14.01 -17.99
N ALA A 26 10.25 14.62 -19.00
CA ALA A 26 10.58 16.05 -18.98
C ALA A 26 9.30 16.90 -18.88
N ALA A 27 8.23 16.53 -19.61
CA ALA A 27 6.93 17.18 -19.54
C ALA A 27 6.32 17.09 -18.12
N LYS A 28 6.41 15.90 -17.48
CA LYS A 28 5.97 15.72 -16.11
C LYS A 28 6.72 16.62 -15.12
N GLN A 29 8.03 16.81 -15.29
CA GLN A 29 8.82 17.74 -14.46
C GLN A 29 8.42 19.20 -14.70
N ALA A 30 7.96 19.55 -15.90
CA ALA A 30 7.37 20.85 -16.22
C ALA A 30 5.94 21.04 -15.67
N GLY A 31 5.36 20.03 -15.02
CA GLY A 31 3.96 20.07 -14.57
C GLY A 31 2.95 19.83 -15.72
N VAL A 32 3.41 19.36 -16.88
CA VAL A 32 2.58 19.11 -18.07
C VAL A 32 2.28 17.61 -18.18
N LEU A 33 1.00 17.25 -18.09
CA LEU A 33 0.54 15.88 -18.33
C LEU A 33 0.39 15.66 -19.85
N VAL A 34 1.20 14.77 -20.41
CA VAL A 34 1.02 14.26 -21.78
C VAL A 34 0.16 13.00 -21.72
N PRO A 35 -1.05 12.98 -22.33
CA PRO A 35 -1.93 11.83 -22.31
C PRO A 35 -1.25 10.57 -22.90
N HIS A 36 -1.41 9.43 -22.22
CA HIS A 36 -0.79 8.16 -22.65
C HIS A 36 -1.51 6.95 -22.03
N TYR A 37 -1.36 5.77 -22.66
CA TYR A 37 -1.89 4.52 -22.12
C TYR A 37 -0.83 3.44 -21.96
N CYS A 38 0.00 3.20 -23.00
CA CYS A 38 0.96 2.10 -22.96
C CYS A 38 2.21 2.42 -22.13
N TYR A 39 2.53 3.69 -21.93
CA TYR A 39 3.68 4.10 -21.13
C TYR A 39 3.37 3.95 -19.62
N HIS A 40 4.35 3.43 -18.89
CA HIS A 40 4.40 3.45 -17.44
C HIS A 40 5.87 3.49 -17.01
N PRO A 41 6.27 4.35 -16.05
CA PRO A 41 7.68 4.54 -15.69
C PRO A 41 8.36 3.30 -15.10
N GLY A 42 7.58 2.34 -14.61
CA GLY A 42 8.08 1.04 -14.11
C GLY A 42 8.14 -0.07 -15.16
N LEU A 43 7.87 0.22 -16.43
CA LEU A 43 7.84 -0.76 -17.52
C LEU A 43 8.69 -0.31 -18.71
N PRO A 44 9.26 -1.23 -19.50
CA PRO A 44 9.89 -0.90 -20.76
C PRO A 44 8.93 -0.15 -21.71
N VAL A 45 9.46 0.73 -22.57
CA VAL A 45 8.66 1.52 -23.48
C VAL A 45 8.12 0.65 -24.63
N ALA A 46 6.81 0.73 -24.91
CA ALA A 46 6.18 0.02 -26.01
C ALA A 46 5.88 0.93 -27.24
N GLY A 47 5.46 2.18 -27.02
CA GLY A 47 5.16 3.14 -28.08
C GLY A 47 3.94 2.79 -28.95
N VAL A 48 3.06 1.86 -28.52
CA VAL A 48 1.98 1.28 -29.36
C VAL A 48 0.70 2.09 -29.37
N CYS A 49 0.34 2.77 -28.26
CA CYS A 49 -0.98 3.43 -28.15
C CYS A 49 -1.11 4.74 -28.95
N ARG A 50 0.00 5.38 -29.29
CA ARG A 50 0.06 6.67 -30.01
C ARG A 50 -0.68 7.84 -29.34
N MET A 51 -1.12 7.71 -28.11
CA MET A 51 -1.82 8.76 -27.39
C MET A 51 -0.88 9.93 -27.01
N CYS A 52 0.40 9.66 -26.77
CA CYS A 52 1.41 10.64 -26.34
C CYS A 52 2.07 11.40 -27.52
N LEU A 53 1.41 11.55 -28.64
CA LEU A 53 1.91 12.34 -29.77
C LEU A 53 2.00 13.83 -29.41
N VAL A 54 3.17 14.42 -29.66
CA VAL A 54 3.50 15.84 -29.48
C VAL A 54 4.13 16.41 -30.73
N GLU A 55 4.01 17.73 -30.90
CA GLU A 55 4.74 18.45 -31.96
C GLU A 55 6.11 18.87 -31.42
N ILE A 56 7.16 18.60 -32.19
CA ILE A 56 8.50 19.08 -31.89
C ILE A 56 8.91 20.01 -33.06
N GLU A 57 9.36 21.23 -32.72
CA GLU A 57 9.77 22.17 -33.75
C GLU A 57 10.87 21.58 -34.64
N LYS A 58 10.79 21.84 -35.92
CA LYS A 58 11.67 21.30 -36.99
C LYS A 58 11.52 19.80 -37.26
N ALA A 59 10.68 19.06 -36.52
CA ALA A 59 10.37 17.67 -36.83
C ALA A 59 9.25 17.65 -37.92
N PRO A 60 9.39 16.84 -38.99
CA PRO A 60 8.42 16.80 -40.08
C PRO A 60 7.09 16.15 -39.71
N LYS A 61 7.04 15.43 -38.60
CA LYS A 61 5.87 14.67 -38.11
C LYS A 61 5.80 14.73 -36.58
N LEU A 62 4.61 14.54 -36.04
CA LEU A 62 4.42 14.34 -34.61
C LEU A 62 5.28 13.18 -34.09
N GLN A 63 5.84 13.34 -32.91
CA GLN A 63 6.68 12.34 -32.23
C GLN A 63 5.96 11.78 -31.03
N ILE A 64 6.30 10.54 -30.67
CA ILE A 64 5.79 9.90 -29.45
C ILE A 64 6.64 10.33 -28.25
N ALA A 65 6.07 11.09 -27.32
CA ALA A 65 6.80 11.61 -26.17
C ALA A 65 7.41 10.52 -25.27
N CYS A 66 6.77 9.35 -25.21
CA CYS A 66 7.22 8.22 -24.38
C CYS A 66 8.45 7.46 -24.93
N ALA A 67 8.90 7.73 -26.16
CA ALA A 67 10.08 7.06 -26.75
C ALA A 67 11.04 8.04 -27.41
N THR A 68 10.81 9.35 -27.28
CA THR A 68 11.69 10.39 -27.83
C THR A 68 12.55 10.93 -26.69
N ALA A 69 13.88 10.76 -26.81
CA ALA A 69 14.83 11.36 -25.89
C ALA A 69 14.94 12.87 -26.12
N VAL A 70 15.14 13.62 -25.05
CA VAL A 70 15.32 15.07 -25.11
C VAL A 70 16.66 15.43 -25.74
N THR A 71 16.72 16.59 -26.43
CA THR A 71 17.95 17.17 -26.94
C THR A 71 18.04 18.66 -26.57
N GLU A 72 19.25 19.20 -26.57
CA GLU A 72 19.48 20.61 -26.20
C GLU A 72 18.73 21.56 -27.11
N GLY A 73 18.02 22.53 -26.54
CA GLY A 73 17.24 23.52 -27.26
C GLY A 73 15.98 22.97 -27.96
N MET A 74 15.56 21.73 -27.65
CA MET A 74 14.32 21.17 -28.18
C MET A 74 13.11 22.01 -27.75
N VAL A 75 12.19 22.28 -28.66
CA VAL A 75 10.92 22.96 -28.39
C VAL A 75 9.77 21.99 -28.63
N VAL A 76 9.05 21.64 -27.57
CA VAL A 76 7.93 20.67 -27.56
C VAL A 76 6.63 21.42 -27.33
N LYS A 77 5.63 21.14 -28.17
CA LYS A 77 4.27 21.68 -28.06
C LYS A 77 3.30 20.51 -27.85
N THR A 78 2.80 20.37 -26.63
CA THR A 78 1.87 19.29 -26.27
C THR A 78 0.43 19.63 -26.60
N GLN A 79 0.10 20.92 -26.75
CA GLN A 79 -1.24 21.42 -26.96
C GLN A 79 -1.48 22.01 -28.38
N SER A 80 -0.57 21.71 -29.33
CA SER A 80 -0.75 22.17 -30.72
C SER A 80 -1.98 21.53 -31.39
N ALA A 81 -2.55 22.19 -32.40
CA ALA A 81 -3.73 21.69 -33.11
C ALA A 81 -3.48 20.29 -33.72
N PRO A 82 -2.34 20.02 -34.39
CA PRO A 82 -2.04 18.68 -34.89
C PRO A 82 -1.97 17.61 -33.81
N ALA A 83 -1.37 17.93 -32.65
CA ALA A 83 -1.27 16.98 -31.50
C ALA A 83 -2.65 16.64 -30.92
N LYS A 84 -3.50 17.66 -30.73
CA LYS A 84 -4.90 17.47 -30.28
C LYS A 84 -5.73 16.65 -31.26
N ASP A 85 -5.63 16.93 -32.55
CA ASP A 85 -6.38 16.19 -33.59
C ASP A 85 -5.91 14.72 -33.67
N ALA A 86 -4.62 14.48 -33.49
CA ALA A 86 -4.09 13.12 -33.44
C ALA A 86 -4.66 12.35 -32.24
N ARG A 87 -4.67 12.96 -31.02
CA ARG A 87 -5.25 12.35 -29.81
C ARG A 87 -6.75 12.08 -29.97
N LYS A 88 -7.53 13.01 -30.51
CA LYS A 88 -8.95 12.81 -30.81
C LYS A 88 -9.17 11.61 -31.73
N SER A 89 -8.33 11.45 -32.73
CA SER A 89 -8.42 10.33 -33.68
C SER A 89 -8.05 9.01 -33.03
N VAL A 90 -7.02 8.97 -32.14
CA VAL A 90 -6.66 7.78 -31.36
C VAL A 90 -7.81 7.36 -30.46
N LEU A 91 -8.41 8.30 -29.74
CA LEU A 91 -9.56 8.02 -28.87
C LEU A 91 -10.75 7.49 -29.66
N GLU A 92 -11.04 8.06 -30.81
CA GLU A 92 -12.11 7.60 -31.69
C GLU A 92 -11.90 6.14 -32.14
N PHE A 93 -10.67 5.74 -32.49
CA PHE A 93 -10.32 4.36 -32.81
C PHE A 93 -10.49 3.43 -31.61
N LEU A 94 -10.05 3.83 -30.42
CA LEU A 94 -10.21 3.02 -29.21
C LEU A 94 -11.67 2.81 -28.86
N LEU A 95 -12.52 3.81 -29.07
CA LEU A 95 -13.94 3.77 -28.73
C LEU A 95 -14.81 2.97 -29.73
N ILE A 96 -14.30 2.63 -30.91
CA ILE A 96 -15.06 1.82 -31.89
C ILE A 96 -15.57 0.52 -31.24
N ASN A 97 -14.72 -0.20 -30.55
CA ASN A 97 -15.07 -1.49 -29.93
C ASN A 97 -15.22 -1.42 -28.40
N HIS A 98 -14.76 -0.36 -27.75
CA HIS A 98 -14.87 -0.24 -26.29
C HIS A 98 -16.35 -0.17 -25.87
N PRO A 99 -16.84 -1.05 -24.95
CA PRO A 99 -18.24 -1.09 -24.58
C PRO A 99 -18.63 0.13 -23.72
N LEU A 100 -19.92 0.45 -23.69
CA LEU A 100 -20.48 1.51 -22.85
C LEU A 100 -20.74 0.99 -21.42
N ASP A 101 -19.75 0.33 -20.85
CA ASP A 101 -19.84 -0.39 -19.56
C ASP A 101 -19.53 0.47 -18.33
N CYS A 102 -19.25 1.77 -18.46
CA CYS A 102 -18.92 2.60 -17.30
C CYS A 102 -19.87 2.44 -16.12
N PRO A 103 -21.20 2.31 -16.30
CA PRO A 103 -22.12 2.10 -15.18
C PRO A 103 -21.91 0.80 -14.40
N ILE A 104 -21.31 -0.22 -15.02
CA ILE A 104 -21.06 -1.54 -14.42
C ILE A 104 -19.57 -1.87 -14.32
N CYS A 105 -18.67 -0.95 -14.68
CA CYS A 105 -17.24 -1.13 -14.65
C CYS A 105 -16.64 -0.60 -13.35
N ASP A 106 -15.90 -1.42 -12.61
CA ASP A 106 -15.27 -0.99 -11.34
C ASP A 106 -14.18 0.07 -11.53
N GLN A 107 -13.65 0.21 -12.76
CA GLN A 107 -12.68 1.26 -13.10
C GLN A 107 -13.34 2.63 -13.37
N ALA A 108 -14.66 2.73 -13.35
CA ALA A 108 -15.34 4.01 -13.58
C ALA A 108 -14.99 5.03 -12.51
N GLY A 109 -14.63 6.26 -12.94
CA GLY A 109 -14.17 7.35 -12.07
C GLY A 109 -12.67 7.33 -11.73
N GLU A 110 -11.94 6.27 -12.12
CA GLU A 110 -10.47 6.19 -12.02
C GLU A 110 -9.82 5.59 -13.28
N GLY A 111 -10.58 5.50 -14.37
CA GLY A 111 -10.11 4.93 -15.63
C GLY A 111 -9.46 5.97 -16.54
N GLU A 112 -8.18 5.78 -16.91
CA GLU A 112 -7.43 6.70 -17.76
C GLU A 112 -8.14 6.95 -19.12
N LEU A 113 -8.82 5.94 -19.69
CA LEU A 113 -9.56 6.11 -20.93
C LEU A 113 -10.74 7.08 -20.78
N GLN A 114 -11.49 6.94 -19.71
CA GLN A 114 -12.64 7.80 -19.41
C GLN A 114 -12.18 9.26 -19.27
N ASP A 115 -11.14 9.50 -18.49
CA ASP A 115 -10.61 10.85 -18.22
C ASP A 115 -10.12 11.52 -19.50
N PHE A 116 -9.33 10.80 -20.32
CA PHE A 116 -8.81 11.37 -21.57
C PHE A 116 -9.89 11.54 -22.64
N VAL A 117 -10.95 10.74 -22.64
CA VAL A 117 -12.11 10.97 -23.53
C VAL A 117 -12.80 12.28 -23.16
N PHE A 118 -12.97 12.59 -21.90
CA PHE A 118 -13.55 13.86 -21.46
C PHE A 118 -12.64 15.06 -21.78
N GLN A 119 -11.33 14.92 -21.60
CA GLN A 119 -10.37 16.00 -21.79
C GLN A 119 -10.04 16.27 -23.27
N GLU A 120 -9.88 15.23 -24.08
CA GLU A 120 -9.28 15.29 -25.41
C GLU A 120 -10.21 14.76 -26.52
N GLY A 121 -11.30 14.07 -26.15
CA GLY A 121 -12.17 13.36 -27.09
C GLY A 121 -13.09 14.27 -27.92
N ARG A 122 -13.94 13.61 -28.71
CA ARG A 122 -15.04 14.22 -29.48
C ARG A 122 -16.37 13.80 -28.86
N SER A 123 -17.38 14.64 -28.98
CA SER A 123 -18.74 14.36 -28.49
C SER A 123 -19.51 13.36 -29.35
N GLY A 124 -19.04 13.03 -30.56
CA GLY A 124 -19.68 12.11 -31.48
C GLY A 124 -18.67 11.23 -32.22
N THR A 125 -19.16 10.17 -32.85
CA THR A 125 -18.36 9.26 -33.67
C THR A 125 -18.64 9.49 -35.14
N ARG A 126 -17.61 9.29 -35.99
CA ARG A 126 -17.73 9.24 -37.46
C ARG A 126 -17.96 7.82 -37.97
N TYR A 127 -17.88 6.82 -37.07
CA TYR A 127 -18.06 5.42 -37.43
C TYR A 127 -19.54 5.09 -37.52
N GLY A 128 -19.94 4.52 -38.65
CA GLY A 128 -21.35 4.30 -38.99
C GLY A 128 -21.96 2.98 -38.51
N GLU A 129 -21.13 2.05 -38.05
CA GLU A 129 -21.59 0.75 -37.58
C GLU A 129 -21.69 0.75 -36.02
N TYR A 130 -22.78 0.20 -35.52
CA TYR A 130 -23.03 0.20 -34.07
C TYR A 130 -22.66 -1.12 -33.39
N ALA A 131 -22.44 -2.20 -34.12
CA ALA A 131 -22.07 -3.51 -33.57
C ALA A 131 -20.64 -3.47 -33.04
N LYS A 132 -20.53 -3.72 -31.73
CA LYS A 132 -19.21 -3.88 -31.06
C LYS A 132 -18.86 -5.36 -30.97
N ARG A 133 -17.56 -5.67 -30.93
CA ARG A 133 -17.10 -7.04 -30.65
C ARG A 133 -17.62 -7.51 -29.30
N PHE A 134 -17.92 -8.80 -29.22
CA PHE A 134 -18.22 -9.47 -27.98
C PHE A 134 -17.30 -10.69 -27.79
N ASN A 135 -16.57 -10.68 -26.70
CA ASN A 135 -15.80 -11.82 -26.22
C ASN A 135 -16.26 -12.13 -24.79
N PRO A 136 -16.35 -13.39 -24.40
CA PRO A 136 -16.72 -13.75 -23.03
C PRO A 136 -15.69 -13.25 -22.01
N VAL A 137 -16.14 -13.05 -20.78
CA VAL A 137 -15.27 -12.76 -19.65
C VAL A 137 -14.46 -14.01 -19.30
N GLU A 138 -13.20 -13.85 -18.98
CA GLU A 138 -12.28 -14.95 -18.69
C GLU A 138 -11.70 -14.85 -17.27
N ASP A 139 -11.51 -15.99 -16.65
CA ASP A 139 -10.86 -16.13 -15.34
C ASP A 139 -9.36 -16.38 -15.57
N PHE A 140 -8.53 -15.36 -15.31
CA PHE A 140 -7.08 -15.47 -15.51
C PHE A 140 -6.33 -16.09 -14.31
N GLY A 141 -6.96 -16.17 -13.13
CA GLY A 141 -6.29 -16.70 -11.95
C GLY A 141 -7.09 -16.51 -10.68
N PRO A 142 -6.51 -16.77 -9.51
CA PRO A 142 -7.24 -16.68 -8.24
C PRO A 142 -7.80 -15.27 -7.97
N ASP A 143 -7.05 -14.23 -8.34
CA ASP A 143 -7.33 -12.85 -7.92
C ASP A 143 -7.71 -11.92 -9.08
N VAL A 144 -7.54 -12.34 -10.35
CA VAL A 144 -7.71 -11.47 -11.52
C VAL A 144 -8.79 -11.97 -12.46
N LEU A 145 -9.75 -11.10 -12.76
CA LEU A 145 -10.79 -11.28 -13.76
C LEU A 145 -10.43 -10.47 -15.01
N TYR A 146 -10.56 -11.06 -16.20
CA TYR A 146 -10.32 -10.40 -17.47
C TYR A 146 -11.61 -10.17 -18.25
N VAL A 147 -11.85 -8.90 -18.63
CA VAL A 147 -12.98 -8.46 -19.46
C VAL A 147 -12.42 -7.97 -20.80
N PRO A 148 -12.29 -8.86 -21.82
CA PRO A 148 -11.56 -8.58 -23.06
C PRO A 148 -12.16 -7.43 -23.87
N ASN A 149 -13.48 -7.23 -23.80
CA ASN A 149 -14.13 -6.15 -24.56
C ASN A 149 -13.70 -4.73 -24.12
N ARG A 150 -13.22 -4.58 -22.88
CA ARG A 150 -12.72 -3.31 -22.35
C ARG A 150 -11.24 -3.07 -22.64
N CYS A 151 -10.53 -4.09 -23.14
CA CYS A 151 -9.10 -4.02 -23.39
C CYS A 151 -8.78 -3.09 -24.55
N ILE A 152 -7.78 -2.21 -24.36
CA ILE A 152 -7.25 -1.28 -25.37
C ILE A 152 -5.90 -1.72 -25.93
N LEU A 153 -5.45 -2.95 -25.64
CA LEU A 153 -4.20 -3.55 -26.12
C LEU A 153 -2.96 -2.69 -25.84
N CYS A 154 -2.92 -2.04 -24.69
CA CYS A 154 -1.78 -1.22 -24.28
C CYS A 154 -0.54 -2.06 -23.86
N THR A 155 -0.70 -3.34 -23.68
CA THR A 155 0.35 -4.34 -23.31
C THR A 155 1.08 -4.08 -21.99
N ARG A 156 0.58 -3.22 -21.09
CA ARG A 156 1.22 -3.01 -19.77
C ARG A 156 1.29 -4.33 -18.96
N CYS A 157 0.21 -5.11 -18.96
CA CYS A 157 0.14 -6.38 -18.23
C CYS A 157 1.10 -7.43 -18.82
N VAL A 158 1.21 -7.56 -20.13
CA VAL A 158 2.14 -8.48 -20.79
C VAL A 158 3.58 -8.11 -20.41
N ARG A 159 3.99 -6.85 -20.61
CA ARG A 159 5.33 -6.38 -20.26
C ARG A 159 5.66 -6.47 -18.77
N PHE A 160 4.65 -6.34 -17.90
CA PHE A 160 4.86 -6.57 -16.48
C PHE A 160 5.21 -8.04 -16.21
N MET A 161 4.45 -8.97 -16.79
CA MET A 161 4.71 -10.40 -16.59
C MET A 161 6.02 -10.83 -17.24
N ASP A 162 6.34 -10.33 -18.44
CA ASP A 162 7.55 -10.69 -19.18
C ASP A 162 8.82 -10.08 -18.55
N ASP A 163 8.82 -8.74 -18.37
CA ASP A 163 10.04 -7.98 -18.05
C ASP A 163 10.24 -7.80 -16.54
N VAL A 164 9.15 -7.69 -15.77
CA VAL A 164 9.20 -7.34 -14.34
C VAL A 164 8.99 -8.57 -13.45
N ALA A 165 7.96 -9.36 -13.68
CA ALA A 165 7.76 -10.62 -12.97
C ALA A 165 8.67 -11.74 -13.49
N GLN A 166 9.09 -11.67 -14.74
CA GLN A 166 9.88 -12.67 -15.47
C GLN A 166 9.18 -14.02 -15.54
N GLU A 167 7.86 -13.98 -15.66
CA GLU A 167 6.99 -15.15 -15.86
C GLU A 167 6.00 -14.86 -17.01
N PRO A 168 6.36 -15.17 -18.27
CA PRO A 168 5.65 -14.76 -19.47
C PRO A 168 4.37 -15.61 -19.71
N VAL A 169 3.40 -15.51 -18.81
CA VAL A 169 2.11 -16.23 -18.91
C VAL A 169 1.07 -15.49 -19.74
N LEU A 170 1.21 -14.16 -19.91
CA LEU A 170 0.32 -13.34 -20.72
C LEU A 170 0.95 -13.03 -22.07
N ASN A 171 0.13 -13.02 -23.12
CA ASN A 171 0.58 -12.69 -24.46
C ASN A 171 -0.46 -11.88 -25.25
N VAL A 172 -0.07 -11.33 -26.39
CA VAL A 172 -1.00 -10.78 -27.38
C VAL A 172 -1.25 -11.88 -28.40
N SER A 173 -2.44 -12.43 -28.39
CA SER A 173 -2.89 -13.44 -29.34
C SER A 173 -3.56 -12.78 -30.53
N GLU A 174 -3.45 -13.42 -31.70
CA GLU A 174 -3.93 -12.94 -33.00
C GLU A 174 -3.36 -11.57 -33.42
N ARG A 175 -3.99 -10.89 -34.38
CA ARG A 175 -3.53 -9.61 -34.94
C ARG A 175 -4.68 -8.79 -35.50
N GLY A 176 -4.41 -7.49 -35.67
CA GLY A 176 -5.38 -6.54 -36.22
C GLY A 176 -6.58 -6.37 -35.30
N ASP A 177 -7.77 -6.40 -35.84
CA ASP A 177 -9.03 -6.23 -35.15
C ASP A 177 -9.40 -7.40 -34.25
N ARG A 178 -8.76 -8.56 -34.41
CA ARG A 178 -8.99 -9.77 -33.60
C ARG A 178 -8.04 -9.91 -32.43
N ALA A 179 -7.02 -9.04 -32.34
CA ALA A 179 -6.03 -9.14 -31.28
C ALA A 179 -6.67 -9.02 -29.88
N PHE A 180 -6.21 -9.83 -28.96
CA PHE A 180 -6.63 -9.84 -27.54
C PHE A 180 -5.47 -10.25 -26.62
N ILE A 181 -5.58 -9.95 -25.36
CA ILE A 181 -4.64 -10.48 -24.36
C ILE A 181 -5.09 -11.89 -24.01
N GLY A 182 -4.22 -12.85 -24.23
CA GLY A 182 -4.44 -14.25 -23.92
C GLY A 182 -3.55 -14.73 -22.78
N ILE A 183 -3.96 -15.81 -22.15
CA ILE A 183 -3.13 -16.56 -21.22
C ILE A 183 -2.74 -17.89 -21.92
N HIS A 184 -1.54 -18.38 -21.64
CA HIS A 184 -1.10 -19.67 -22.18
C HIS A 184 -2.06 -20.78 -21.71
N PRO A 185 -2.47 -21.72 -22.58
CA PRO A 185 -3.25 -22.88 -22.16
C PRO A 185 -2.57 -23.59 -20.99
N GLU A 186 -3.34 -23.97 -20.00
CA GLU A 186 -2.86 -24.61 -18.75
C GLU A 186 -2.12 -23.68 -17.77
N ALA A 187 -1.77 -22.45 -18.15
CA ALA A 187 -1.21 -21.47 -17.23
C ALA A 187 -2.30 -20.70 -16.46
N ARG A 188 -1.94 -20.21 -15.30
CA ARG A 188 -2.77 -19.32 -14.50
C ARG A 188 -1.96 -18.10 -14.07
N LEU A 189 -2.62 -16.99 -13.87
CA LEU A 189 -2.00 -15.79 -13.33
C LEU A 189 -2.04 -15.87 -11.80
N ASP A 190 -1.12 -16.66 -11.22
CA ASP A 190 -1.03 -16.94 -9.78
C ASP A 190 0.34 -16.57 -9.16
N HIS A 191 1.17 -15.89 -9.93
CA HIS A 191 2.43 -15.33 -9.45
C HIS A 191 2.19 -14.42 -8.23
N PRO A 192 3.07 -14.43 -7.18
CA PRO A 192 2.88 -13.63 -5.95
C PRO A 192 2.78 -12.11 -6.13
N TRP A 193 2.96 -11.62 -7.35
CA TRP A 193 2.89 -10.21 -7.75
C TRP A 193 1.87 -9.97 -8.86
N ALA A 194 1.06 -10.96 -9.21
CA ALA A 194 0.14 -10.91 -10.34
C ALA A 194 -0.89 -9.75 -10.24
N GLY A 195 -1.33 -9.41 -9.05
CA GLY A 195 -2.28 -8.32 -8.82
C GLY A 195 -1.83 -6.94 -9.33
N ASN A 196 -0.53 -6.74 -9.59
CA ASN A 196 -0.04 -5.49 -10.19
C ASN A 196 -0.57 -5.27 -11.62
N VAL A 197 -0.97 -6.31 -12.35
CA VAL A 197 -1.57 -6.13 -13.68
C VAL A 197 -2.90 -5.38 -13.62
N VAL A 198 -3.61 -5.46 -12.48
CA VAL A 198 -4.84 -4.71 -12.23
C VAL A 198 -4.54 -3.22 -12.06
N ASP A 199 -3.53 -2.87 -11.24
CA ASP A 199 -3.14 -1.48 -11.01
C ASP A 199 -2.54 -0.82 -12.27
N LEU A 200 -1.85 -1.61 -13.08
CA LEU A 200 -1.24 -1.17 -14.33
C LEU A 200 -2.25 -1.00 -15.47
N CYS A 201 -3.42 -1.67 -15.39
CA CYS A 201 -4.42 -1.61 -16.44
C CYS A 201 -5.09 -0.23 -16.48
N PRO A 202 -4.98 0.52 -17.60
CA PRO A 202 -5.53 1.88 -17.68
C PRO A 202 -7.05 1.90 -17.88
N VAL A 203 -7.67 0.72 -17.96
CA VAL A 203 -9.11 0.51 -18.18
C VAL A 203 -9.64 -0.63 -17.33
N GLY A 204 -10.95 -0.81 -17.24
CA GLY A 204 -11.58 -1.90 -16.47
C GLY A 204 -11.55 -3.26 -17.16
N SER A 205 -10.41 -3.61 -17.79
CA SER A 205 -10.24 -4.90 -18.46
C SER A 205 -9.67 -5.98 -17.54
N LEU A 206 -8.69 -5.64 -16.72
CA LEU A 206 -8.18 -6.50 -15.66
C LEU A 206 -8.71 -5.96 -14.32
N LEU A 207 -9.44 -6.78 -13.59
CA LEU A 207 -10.14 -6.39 -12.37
C LEU A 207 -9.73 -7.32 -11.22
N SER A 208 -9.62 -6.75 -10.02
CA SER A 208 -9.41 -7.53 -8.81
C SER A 208 -10.73 -8.18 -8.39
N LYS A 209 -10.75 -9.51 -8.27
CA LYS A 209 -11.91 -10.25 -7.77
C LYS A 209 -12.27 -9.87 -6.33
N ASP A 210 -11.25 -9.55 -5.52
CA ASP A 210 -11.46 -9.12 -4.13
C ASP A 210 -12.18 -7.77 -4.05
N PHE A 211 -11.91 -6.84 -4.97
CA PHE A 211 -12.53 -5.51 -4.97
C PHE A 211 -13.83 -5.43 -5.80
N LEU A 212 -14.14 -6.43 -6.61
CA LEU A 212 -15.22 -6.42 -7.57
C LEU A 212 -16.56 -6.01 -6.91
N HIS A 213 -17.14 -4.89 -7.39
CA HIS A 213 -18.41 -4.31 -6.95
C HIS A 213 -18.48 -3.84 -5.48
N LYS A 214 -17.36 -3.69 -4.78
CA LYS A 214 -17.37 -3.20 -3.39
C LYS A 214 -17.64 -1.71 -3.27
N ALA A 215 -17.08 -0.89 -4.18
CA ALA A 215 -17.23 0.56 -4.13
C ALA A 215 -16.96 1.19 -5.49
N ARG A 216 -17.41 2.44 -5.66
CA ARG A 216 -17.03 3.31 -6.76
C ARG A 216 -15.85 4.18 -6.37
N ALA A 217 -15.02 4.58 -7.34
CA ALA A 217 -13.81 5.37 -7.10
C ALA A 217 -14.08 6.68 -6.34
N TRP A 218 -15.24 7.30 -6.56
CA TRP A 218 -15.67 8.54 -5.89
C TRP A 218 -16.27 8.34 -4.50
N GLU A 219 -16.50 7.10 -4.07
CA GLU A 219 -16.95 6.73 -2.73
C GLU A 219 -15.78 6.41 -1.80
N LEU A 220 -14.55 6.44 -2.33
CA LEU A 220 -13.35 6.00 -1.62
C LEU A 220 -12.58 7.19 -1.03
N ASP A 221 -12.33 7.14 0.26
CA ASP A 221 -11.30 7.93 0.91
C ASP A 221 -9.96 7.22 0.77
N LYS A 222 -8.92 7.97 0.36
CA LYS A 222 -7.58 7.42 0.05
C LYS A 222 -6.55 7.94 1.03
N THR A 223 -6.03 7.08 1.88
CA THR A 223 -5.06 7.44 2.92
C THR A 223 -3.71 6.80 2.66
N ALA A 224 -2.65 7.61 2.75
CA ALA A 224 -1.28 7.12 2.62
C ALA A 224 -0.90 6.26 3.84
N SER A 225 -0.36 5.07 3.59
CA SER A 225 0.04 4.13 4.63
C SER A 225 1.27 3.32 4.23
N ILE A 226 1.69 2.45 5.13
CA ILE A 226 2.79 1.50 4.94
C ILE A 226 2.25 0.08 5.11
N CYS A 227 2.65 -0.81 4.22
CA CYS A 227 2.23 -2.20 4.25
C CYS A 227 2.76 -2.91 5.50
N THR A 228 1.89 -3.58 6.22
CA THR A 228 2.21 -4.34 7.43
C THR A 228 2.55 -5.81 7.18
N GLY A 229 2.50 -6.25 5.91
CA GLY A 229 2.64 -7.67 5.57
C GLY A 229 4.05 -8.25 5.73
N CYS A 230 5.09 -7.43 5.70
CA CYS A 230 6.48 -7.87 5.89
C CYS A 230 7.44 -6.69 6.11
N SER A 231 8.71 -6.98 6.39
CA SER A 231 9.76 -6.00 6.68
C SER A 231 10.22 -5.15 5.48
N GLN A 232 9.71 -5.39 4.26
CA GLN A 232 9.97 -4.51 3.11
C GLN A 232 9.42 -3.10 3.35
N GLY A 233 8.27 -2.96 4.01
CA GLY A 233 7.66 -1.65 4.31
C GLY A 233 7.22 -0.91 3.05
N CYS A 234 6.54 -1.58 2.11
CA CYS A 234 6.05 -0.95 0.88
C CYS A 234 5.10 0.22 1.18
N SER A 235 5.29 1.33 0.47
CA SER A 235 4.35 2.45 0.50
C SER A 235 3.05 2.06 -0.19
N ILE A 236 1.93 2.25 0.50
CA ILE A 236 0.59 1.88 0.02
C ILE A 236 -0.40 3.02 0.22
N THR A 237 -1.56 2.87 -0.41
CA THR A 237 -2.77 3.61 -0.10
C THR A 237 -3.79 2.63 0.47
N LEU A 238 -4.39 2.97 1.61
CA LEU A 238 -5.59 2.33 2.11
C LEU A 238 -6.79 3.07 1.54
N ASP A 239 -7.64 2.35 0.83
CA ASP A 239 -8.89 2.89 0.31
C ASP A 239 -10.01 2.44 1.24
N THR A 240 -10.73 3.40 1.83
CA THR A 240 -11.84 3.15 2.77
C THR A 240 -13.16 3.62 2.18
N ARG A 241 -14.23 2.90 2.55
CA ARG A 241 -15.62 3.28 2.33
C ARG A 241 -16.41 2.99 3.60
N ASP A 242 -17.18 3.94 4.09
CA ASP A 242 -18.01 3.78 5.30
C ASP A 242 -17.20 3.22 6.49
N GLU A 243 -16.02 3.77 6.73
CA GLU A 243 -15.07 3.36 7.81
C GLU A 243 -14.53 1.91 7.68
N VAL A 244 -14.69 1.27 6.53
CA VAL A 244 -14.17 -0.07 6.22
C VAL A 244 -13.05 0.04 5.20
N VAL A 245 -11.90 -0.56 5.46
CA VAL A 245 -10.83 -0.71 4.47
C VAL A 245 -11.29 -1.73 3.42
N VAL A 246 -11.44 -1.31 2.18
CA VAL A 246 -11.98 -2.15 1.11
C VAL A 246 -10.94 -2.55 0.07
N ARG A 247 -9.81 -1.81 -0.01
CA ARG A 247 -8.76 -2.06 -0.98
C ARG A 247 -7.41 -1.50 -0.51
N VAL A 248 -6.33 -2.17 -0.92
CA VAL A 248 -4.94 -1.70 -0.80
C VAL A 248 -4.33 -1.55 -2.19
N ARG A 249 -3.71 -0.39 -2.47
CA ARG A 249 -3.01 -0.14 -3.74
C ARG A 249 -1.57 0.30 -3.49
N PRO A 250 -0.64 0.03 -4.44
CA PRO A 250 0.72 0.55 -4.37
C PRO A 250 0.72 2.07 -4.51
N ARG A 251 1.50 2.74 -3.65
CA ARG A 251 1.86 4.14 -3.79
C ARG A 251 3.32 4.23 -4.24
N PRO A 252 3.62 4.97 -5.32
CA PRO A 252 4.98 5.04 -5.83
C PRO A 252 5.99 5.52 -4.79
N ASN A 253 7.06 4.73 -4.60
CA ASN A 253 8.22 5.09 -3.79
C ASN A 253 9.46 4.42 -4.39
N LEU A 254 10.29 5.21 -5.09
CA LEU A 254 11.42 4.71 -5.87
C LEU A 254 12.48 4.02 -5.02
N ASP A 255 12.56 4.36 -3.73
CA ASP A 255 13.57 3.85 -2.81
C ASP A 255 13.13 2.54 -2.11
N VAL A 256 11.84 2.21 -2.09
CA VAL A 256 11.31 1.07 -1.31
C VAL A 256 10.64 0.03 -2.20
N ASN A 257 9.57 0.40 -2.90
CA ASN A 257 8.75 -0.53 -3.69
C ASN A 257 8.55 -0.08 -5.14
N ARG A 258 9.20 1.00 -5.55
CA ARG A 258 9.01 1.63 -6.85
C ARG A 258 7.53 1.88 -7.14
N TYR A 259 6.87 1.00 -7.88
CA TYR A 259 5.48 1.13 -8.32
C TYR A 259 4.62 -0.07 -7.92
N PHE A 260 5.16 -1.08 -7.24
CA PHE A 260 4.56 -2.40 -7.10
C PHE A 260 4.40 -2.83 -5.65
N ILE A 261 3.42 -3.71 -5.38
CA ILE A 261 3.26 -4.44 -4.12
C ILE A 261 2.96 -5.92 -4.40
N CYS A 262 3.34 -6.82 -3.49
CA CYS A 262 2.98 -8.24 -3.59
C CYS A 262 1.51 -8.48 -3.24
N ASP A 263 0.96 -9.59 -3.72
CA ASP A 263 -0.45 -9.93 -3.51
C ASP A 263 -0.75 -10.28 -2.04
N HIS A 264 0.24 -10.82 -1.32
CA HIS A 264 0.15 -10.94 0.14
C HIS A 264 -0.09 -9.60 0.83
N GLY A 265 0.70 -8.56 0.48
CA GLY A 265 0.51 -7.20 1.03
C GLY A 265 -0.81 -6.58 0.60
N ARG A 266 -1.25 -6.84 -0.64
CA ARG A 266 -2.52 -6.38 -1.19
C ARG A 266 -3.72 -6.95 -0.43
N ALA A 267 -3.68 -8.22 -0.04
CA ALA A 267 -4.74 -8.90 0.70
C ALA A 267 -4.68 -8.66 2.22
N ASN A 268 -3.58 -8.10 2.74
CA ASN A 268 -3.31 -7.96 4.17
C ASN A 268 -4.01 -6.75 4.80
N TYR A 269 -5.29 -6.56 4.54
CA TYR A 269 -6.09 -5.49 5.16
C TYR A 269 -7.32 -6.01 5.90
N ARG A 270 -7.73 -7.26 5.66
CA ARG A 270 -8.98 -7.81 6.19
C ARG A 270 -9.02 -7.81 7.72
N TRP A 271 -7.87 -8.04 8.35
CA TRP A 271 -7.73 -7.99 9.80
C TRP A 271 -7.97 -6.59 10.39
N MET A 272 -7.78 -5.52 9.60
CA MET A 272 -8.05 -4.14 10.03
C MET A 272 -9.54 -3.86 10.22
N ASN A 273 -10.40 -4.74 9.67
CA ASN A 273 -11.85 -4.63 9.74
C ASN A 273 -12.48 -5.67 10.68
N ARG A 274 -11.68 -6.31 11.56
CA ARG A 274 -12.20 -7.30 12.53
C ARG A 274 -13.27 -6.68 13.42
N GLY A 275 -14.34 -7.45 13.70
CA GLY A 275 -15.43 -7.06 14.59
C GLY A 275 -15.26 -7.49 16.04
N ASP A 276 -14.23 -8.30 16.37
CA ASP A 276 -13.93 -8.81 17.71
C ASP A 276 -12.94 -7.92 18.48
N ARG A 277 -13.09 -6.61 18.32
CA ARG A 277 -12.23 -5.59 18.90
C ARG A 277 -12.53 -5.34 20.37
N ILE A 278 -11.49 -4.98 21.14
CA ILE A 278 -11.69 -4.44 22.49
C ILE A 278 -12.17 -3.00 22.35
N GLU A 279 -13.40 -2.74 22.80
CA GLU A 279 -14.05 -1.42 22.62
C GLU A 279 -14.03 -0.55 23.88
N ALA A 280 -13.72 -1.12 25.04
CA ALA A 280 -13.62 -0.40 26.31
C ALA A 280 -12.44 -0.93 27.14
N PRO A 281 -11.84 -0.11 28.02
CA PRO A 281 -10.90 -0.59 29.01
C PRO A 281 -11.54 -1.65 29.92
N LEU A 282 -10.75 -2.67 30.31
CA LEU A 282 -11.23 -3.71 31.21
C LEU A 282 -10.33 -3.77 32.43
N VAL A 283 -10.94 -3.91 33.62
CA VAL A 283 -10.24 -4.10 34.88
C VAL A 283 -10.70 -5.40 35.55
N LYS A 284 -9.75 -6.16 36.10
CA LYS A 284 -10.04 -7.42 36.75
C LYS A 284 -10.57 -7.18 38.15
N ARG A 285 -11.79 -7.70 38.45
CA ARG A 285 -12.46 -7.69 39.72
C ARG A 285 -13.01 -9.10 39.99
N ASP A 286 -12.80 -9.64 41.16
CA ASP A 286 -13.27 -10.97 41.60
C ASP A 286 -12.91 -12.10 40.58
N GLY A 287 -11.76 -11.97 39.92
CA GLY A 287 -11.26 -12.94 38.96
C GLY A 287 -11.72 -12.74 37.53
N GLU A 288 -12.69 -11.87 37.25
CA GLU A 288 -13.27 -11.57 35.94
C GLU A 288 -12.89 -10.18 35.45
N LEU A 289 -12.86 -10.01 34.12
CA LEU A 289 -12.62 -8.73 33.46
C LEU A 289 -13.95 -7.99 33.28
N HIS A 290 -14.05 -6.78 33.81
CA HIS A 290 -15.21 -5.89 33.70
C HIS A 290 -14.86 -4.63 32.94
N ALA A 291 -15.77 -4.20 32.05
CA ALA A 291 -15.62 -2.95 31.33
C ALA A 291 -15.66 -1.75 32.29
N THR A 292 -14.84 -0.75 31.99
CA THR A 292 -14.69 0.46 32.81
C THR A 292 -14.34 1.65 31.89
N ASP A 293 -14.11 2.83 32.47
CA ASP A 293 -13.61 4.01 31.78
C ASP A 293 -12.08 4.12 31.82
N TRP A 294 -11.55 5.12 31.12
CA TRP A 294 -10.12 5.37 31.06
C TRP A 294 -9.54 5.82 32.42
N ASP A 295 -10.29 6.59 33.21
CA ASP A 295 -9.81 7.13 34.47
C ASP A 295 -9.53 6.00 35.47
N GLU A 296 -10.46 5.05 35.62
CA GLU A 296 -10.27 3.89 36.49
C GLU A 296 -9.16 2.96 35.95
N ALA A 297 -9.13 2.70 34.64
CA ALA A 297 -8.10 1.87 34.03
C ALA A 297 -6.70 2.46 34.25
N PHE A 298 -6.52 3.77 34.01
CA PHE A 298 -5.26 4.46 34.25
C PHE A 298 -4.88 4.47 35.73
N ALA A 299 -5.83 4.78 36.62
CA ALA A 299 -5.58 4.71 38.09
C ALA A 299 -5.08 3.33 38.53
N ARG A 300 -5.67 2.27 37.94
CA ARG A 300 -5.26 0.89 38.25
C ARG A 300 -3.84 0.56 37.74
N VAL A 301 -3.53 0.93 36.49
CA VAL A 301 -2.17 0.76 35.91
C VAL A 301 -1.14 1.55 36.72
N LEU A 302 -1.42 2.81 37.01
CA LEU A 302 -0.52 3.65 37.83
C LEU A 302 -0.32 3.10 39.22
N GLY A 303 -1.37 2.56 39.85
CA GLY A 303 -1.27 1.87 41.16
C GLY A 303 -0.34 0.66 41.10
N ILE A 304 -0.45 -0.15 40.04
CA ILE A 304 0.45 -1.30 39.80
C ILE A 304 1.90 -0.81 39.64
N LEU A 305 2.13 0.15 38.75
CA LEU A 305 3.49 0.61 38.40
C LEU A 305 4.17 1.31 39.62
N ARG A 306 3.44 2.09 40.41
CA ARG A 306 3.98 2.74 41.62
C ARG A 306 4.21 1.78 42.79
N GLY A 307 3.43 0.72 42.90
CA GLY A 307 3.53 -0.27 43.96
C GLY A 307 4.54 -1.40 43.69
N ALA A 308 4.96 -1.57 42.43
CA ALA A 308 5.88 -2.61 42.05
C ALA A 308 7.34 -2.13 42.02
N SER A 309 8.27 -3.04 42.26
CA SER A 309 9.70 -2.81 42.16
C SER A 309 10.43 -4.05 41.65
N GLY A 310 11.60 -3.87 41.02
CA GLY A 310 12.43 -4.96 40.57
C GLY A 310 12.41 -5.12 39.05
N LYS A 311 12.13 -6.33 38.55
CA LYS A 311 12.18 -6.62 37.09
C LYS A 311 10.84 -6.35 36.42
N ALA A 312 10.89 -5.77 35.25
CA ALA A 312 9.75 -5.64 34.34
C ALA A 312 10.07 -6.24 32.95
N VAL A 313 9.07 -6.82 32.31
CA VAL A 313 9.20 -7.40 30.97
C VAL A 313 8.18 -6.76 30.05
N ALA A 314 8.63 -6.36 28.86
CA ALA A 314 7.78 -5.94 27.76
C ALA A 314 7.79 -7.01 26.65
N LEU A 315 6.63 -7.58 26.35
CA LEU A 315 6.42 -8.48 25.22
C LEU A 315 5.58 -7.72 24.19
N VAL A 316 6.18 -7.42 23.03
CA VAL A 316 5.59 -6.46 22.10
C VAL A 316 5.43 -7.03 20.70
N SER A 317 4.41 -6.55 19.99
CA SER A 317 4.27 -6.80 18.56
C SER A 317 5.31 -5.99 17.76
N ALA A 318 5.99 -6.63 16.83
CA ALA A 318 6.81 -5.94 15.84
C ALA A 318 5.97 -5.19 14.75
N GLY A 319 4.66 -5.19 14.91
CA GLY A 319 3.71 -4.37 14.16
C GLY A 319 3.33 -3.06 14.86
N ALA A 320 3.75 -2.85 16.11
CA ALA A 320 3.53 -1.59 16.81
C ALA A 320 4.43 -0.47 16.28
N SER A 321 3.95 0.78 16.33
CA SER A 321 4.71 1.95 15.89
C SER A 321 5.96 2.21 16.74
N VAL A 322 6.93 2.92 16.16
CA VAL A 322 8.13 3.37 16.88
C VAL A 322 7.76 4.18 18.12
N GLU A 323 6.75 5.03 18.00
CA GLU A 323 6.23 5.89 19.06
C GLU A 323 5.69 5.04 20.22
N ALA A 324 4.84 4.06 19.92
CA ALA A 324 4.28 3.16 20.92
C ALA A 324 5.37 2.32 21.61
N LEU A 325 6.31 1.77 20.85
CA LEU A 325 7.44 1.00 21.39
C LEU A 325 8.35 1.85 22.30
N SER A 326 8.64 3.08 21.87
CA SER A 326 9.43 4.02 22.67
C SER A 326 8.76 4.37 23.98
N LEU A 327 7.45 4.62 23.97
CA LEU A 327 6.67 4.92 25.17
C LEU A 327 6.52 3.70 26.08
N ALA A 328 6.36 2.49 25.56
CA ALA A 328 6.36 1.26 26.35
C ALA A 328 7.68 1.06 27.10
N LYS A 329 8.82 1.28 26.41
CA LYS A 329 10.15 1.26 27.04
C LYS A 329 10.26 2.33 28.13
N ARG A 330 9.80 3.54 27.87
CA ARG A 330 9.84 4.66 28.82
C ARG A 330 8.99 4.38 30.06
N LEU A 331 7.79 3.83 29.88
CA LEU A 331 6.90 3.46 30.96
C LEU A 331 7.55 2.49 31.97
N LEU A 332 8.42 1.61 31.47
CA LEU A 332 9.14 0.63 32.30
C LEU A 332 10.56 1.06 32.68
N SER A 333 10.96 2.31 32.39
CA SER A 333 12.34 2.80 32.58
C SER A 333 12.79 2.84 34.06
N THR A 334 11.84 2.88 35.01
CA THR A 334 12.10 2.84 36.45
C THR A 334 12.40 1.44 36.95
N PHE A 335 12.20 0.42 36.16
CA PHE A 335 12.46 -0.98 36.48
C PHE A 335 13.75 -1.48 35.82
N GLN A 336 14.25 -2.63 36.27
CA GLN A 336 15.19 -3.43 35.51
C GLN A 336 14.42 -4.12 34.38
N TRP A 337 14.23 -3.39 33.26
CA TRP A 337 13.38 -3.86 32.16
C TRP A 337 14.13 -4.68 31.13
N THR A 338 13.43 -5.67 30.59
CA THR A 338 13.81 -6.36 29.34
C THR A 338 12.63 -6.32 28.40
N GLY A 339 12.91 -6.23 27.10
CA GLY A 339 11.85 -6.22 26.09
C GLY A 339 12.20 -7.13 24.92
N ALA A 340 11.21 -7.83 24.41
CA ALA A 340 11.36 -8.69 23.26
C ALA A 340 10.12 -8.68 22.37
N PHE A 341 10.32 -9.06 21.11
CA PHE A 341 9.26 -9.26 20.13
C PHE A 341 9.47 -10.59 19.38
N GLN A 342 8.37 -11.14 18.90
CA GLN A 342 8.41 -12.28 18.00
C GLN A 342 8.09 -11.85 16.58
N VAL A 343 8.57 -12.61 15.60
CA VAL A 343 8.29 -12.41 14.17
C VAL A 343 7.90 -13.73 13.56
N VAL A 344 6.77 -13.74 12.89
CA VAL A 344 6.37 -14.87 12.06
C VAL A 344 7.25 -14.87 10.80
N MET A 345 7.85 -16.02 10.51
CA MET A 345 8.65 -16.22 9.29
C MET A 345 7.83 -16.93 8.23
N GLY A 346 7.93 -16.49 7.00
CA GLY A 346 7.30 -17.10 5.83
C GLY A 346 8.27 -17.27 4.68
N GLU A 347 7.76 -17.71 3.53
CA GLU A 347 8.57 -17.82 2.32
C GLU A 347 8.87 -16.44 1.72
N GLU A 348 10.08 -16.28 1.20
CA GLU A 348 10.47 -15.06 0.47
C GLU A 348 10.10 -15.21 -1.00
N ALA A 349 9.47 -14.18 -1.59
CA ALA A 349 9.12 -14.13 -3.00
C ALA A 349 9.61 -12.82 -3.62
N PRO A 350 10.76 -12.83 -4.32
CA PRO A 350 11.30 -11.64 -4.98
C PRO A 350 10.47 -11.26 -6.23
N LEU A 351 10.47 -9.97 -6.56
CA LEU A 351 10.02 -9.49 -7.87
C LEU A 351 11.25 -9.42 -8.79
N ALA A 352 11.43 -10.41 -9.65
CA ALA A 352 12.68 -10.71 -10.32
C ALA A 352 13.27 -9.52 -11.12
N GLY A 353 12.43 -8.75 -11.82
CA GLY A 353 12.84 -7.57 -12.59
C GLY A 353 13.04 -6.29 -11.77
N VAL A 354 12.85 -6.33 -10.44
CA VAL A 354 13.02 -5.17 -9.58
C VAL A 354 14.01 -5.47 -8.45
N PRO A 355 15.24 -4.98 -8.55
CA PRO A 355 16.25 -5.21 -7.52
C PRO A 355 15.76 -4.79 -6.12
N ASN A 356 16.07 -5.61 -5.12
CA ASN A 356 15.75 -5.38 -3.71
C ASN A 356 14.26 -5.32 -3.34
N LEU A 357 13.35 -5.64 -4.24
CA LEU A 357 11.93 -5.73 -3.96
C LEU A 357 11.49 -7.21 -3.83
N ALA A 358 11.00 -7.57 -2.64
CA ALA A 358 10.51 -8.92 -2.37
C ALA A 358 9.38 -8.89 -1.33
N LEU A 359 8.49 -9.88 -1.37
CA LEU A 359 7.78 -10.30 -0.18
C LEU A 359 8.82 -10.95 0.75
N ARG A 360 9.16 -10.28 1.85
CA ARG A 360 10.22 -10.74 2.74
C ARG A 360 9.76 -11.87 3.64
N ALA A 361 10.68 -12.77 3.99
CA ALA A 361 10.40 -13.86 4.93
C ALA A 361 9.93 -13.33 6.29
N GLU A 362 10.49 -12.23 6.75
CA GLU A 362 10.12 -11.56 8.00
C GLU A 362 8.78 -10.83 7.87
N ARG A 363 7.72 -11.38 8.52
CA ARG A 363 6.33 -10.88 8.44
C ARG A 363 6.03 -9.83 9.50
N ALA A 364 6.89 -8.79 9.60
CA ALA A 364 6.69 -7.69 10.53
C ALA A 364 7.18 -6.38 9.91
N PRO A 365 6.40 -5.28 9.96
CA PRO A 365 6.77 -4.03 9.31
C PRO A 365 7.84 -3.24 10.08
N ASN A 366 7.95 -3.42 11.41
CA ASN A 366 8.75 -2.57 12.29
C ASN A 366 9.74 -3.35 13.18
N ALA A 367 10.12 -4.57 12.79
CA ALA A 367 11.10 -5.35 13.55
C ALA A 367 12.43 -4.59 13.74
N LYS A 368 12.88 -3.86 12.69
CA LYS A 368 14.08 -3.04 12.76
C LYS A 368 13.95 -1.86 13.72
N GLY A 369 12.79 -1.21 13.77
CA GLY A 369 12.50 -0.14 14.74
C GLY A 369 12.50 -0.65 16.18
N ALA A 370 11.94 -1.83 16.42
CA ALA A 370 11.98 -2.47 17.74
C ALA A 370 13.43 -2.78 18.18
N GLU A 371 14.27 -3.32 17.28
CA GLU A 371 15.70 -3.55 17.56
C GLU A 371 16.45 -2.24 17.90
N GLN A 372 16.22 -1.17 17.12
CA GLN A 372 16.85 0.13 17.38
C GLN A 372 16.49 0.71 18.75
N LEU A 373 15.31 0.39 19.25
CA LEU A 373 14.86 0.79 20.59
C LEU A 373 15.37 -0.14 21.71
N GLY A 374 16.06 -1.25 21.37
CA GLY A 374 16.67 -2.18 22.31
C GLY A 374 15.79 -3.37 22.69
N TYR A 375 14.73 -3.62 21.95
CA TYR A 375 13.98 -4.88 22.06
C TYR A 375 14.74 -6.00 21.35
N THR A 376 14.72 -7.21 21.93
CA THR A 376 15.46 -8.36 21.42
C THR A 376 14.55 -9.33 20.68
N ARG A 377 15.14 -10.18 19.83
CA ARG A 377 14.43 -11.30 19.19
C ARG A 377 14.37 -12.55 20.05
N ASP A 378 15.02 -12.55 21.21
CA ASP A 378 14.96 -13.69 22.14
C ASP A 378 13.66 -13.65 22.95
N TYR A 379 12.57 -13.87 22.22
CA TYR A 379 11.23 -13.83 22.77
C TYR A 379 11.02 -14.92 23.82
N ALA A 380 11.57 -16.13 23.61
CA ALA A 380 11.45 -17.25 24.55
C ALA A 380 12.12 -16.94 25.90
N ALA A 381 13.30 -16.32 25.89
CA ALA A 381 13.97 -15.89 27.12
C ALA A 381 13.17 -14.81 27.84
N ALA A 382 12.55 -13.87 27.10
CA ALA A 382 11.72 -12.83 27.69
C ALA A 382 10.42 -13.40 28.30
N VAL A 383 9.76 -14.35 27.64
CA VAL A 383 8.59 -15.06 28.18
C VAL A 383 8.95 -15.78 29.47
N LYS A 384 10.11 -16.45 29.52
CA LYS A 384 10.60 -17.10 30.74
C LYS A 384 10.93 -16.08 31.85
N ALA A 385 11.51 -14.94 31.51
CA ALA A 385 11.79 -13.87 32.47
C ALA A 385 10.50 -13.27 33.04
N ALA A 386 9.41 -13.26 32.28
CA ALA A 386 8.09 -12.78 32.72
C ALA A 386 7.51 -13.59 33.88
N GLU A 387 7.85 -14.87 34.03
CA GLU A 387 7.37 -15.71 35.12
C GLU A 387 7.70 -15.13 36.50
N SER A 388 8.86 -14.48 36.67
CA SER A 388 9.35 -13.87 37.93
C SER A 388 9.35 -12.35 37.90
N ALA A 389 8.84 -11.72 36.86
CA ALA A 389 8.79 -10.26 36.76
C ALA A 389 7.71 -9.69 37.71
N ALA A 390 7.99 -8.51 38.27
CA ALA A 390 7.00 -7.80 39.08
C ALA A 390 5.88 -7.20 38.23
N VAL A 391 6.24 -6.77 36.98
CA VAL A 391 5.32 -6.22 36.00
C VAL A 391 5.61 -6.80 34.62
N VAL A 392 4.57 -7.22 33.95
CA VAL A 392 4.63 -7.61 32.55
C VAL A 392 3.68 -6.72 31.73
N LEU A 393 4.21 -6.06 30.70
CA LEU A 393 3.45 -5.32 29.71
C LEU A 393 3.42 -6.12 28.41
N VAL A 394 2.24 -6.48 27.94
CA VAL A 394 2.06 -7.07 26.61
C VAL A 394 1.42 -6.03 25.69
N LEU A 395 2.09 -5.70 24.59
CA LEU A 395 1.64 -4.71 23.62
C LEU A 395 1.30 -5.38 22.28
N ASP A 396 0.00 -5.46 21.99
CA ASP A 396 -0.62 -5.98 20.75
C ASP A 396 -0.08 -7.36 20.30
N ASP A 397 0.15 -8.23 21.26
CA ASP A 397 0.56 -9.63 21.06
C ASP A 397 -0.45 -10.57 21.75
N PRO A 398 -1.65 -10.78 21.17
CA PRO A 398 -2.69 -11.58 21.78
C PRO A 398 -2.33 -13.06 21.91
N ASP A 399 -1.40 -13.57 21.09
CA ASP A 399 -0.94 -14.96 21.09
C ASP A 399 0.24 -15.20 22.05
N CYS A 400 0.61 -14.18 22.82
CA CYS A 400 1.68 -14.24 23.78
C CYS A 400 1.41 -15.34 24.84
N PRO A 401 2.30 -16.35 25.02
CA PRO A 401 2.10 -17.43 25.98
C PRO A 401 2.54 -17.04 27.40
N VAL A 402 2.27 -15.79 27.79
CA VAL A 402 2.75 -15.21 29.04
C VAL A 402 2.14 -15.91 30.29
N GLN A 403 3.00 -16.27 31.23
CA GLN A 403 2.62 -16.63 32.58
C GLN A 403 3.44 -15.78 33.54
N THR A 404 2.82 -15.20 34.56
CA THR A 404 3.53 -14.37 35.55
C THR A 404 2.88 -14.45 36.91
N ALA A 405 3.72 -14.42 37.94
CA ALA A 405 3.28 -14.24 39.33
C ALA A 405 3.06 -12.76 39.69
N GLY A 406 3.59 -11.85 38.86
CA GLY A 406 3.44 -10.41 39.02
C GLY A 406 2.20 -9.84 38.35
N ALA A 407 2.18 -8.53 38.17
CA ALA A 407 1.08 -7.85 37.51
C ALA A 407 1.23 -7.94 35.96
N LEU A 408 0.15 -8.32 35.30
CA LEU A 408 0.05 -8.34 33.84
C LEU A 408 -0.84 -7.19 33.38
N ILE A 409 -0.31 -6.36 32.47
CA ILE A 409 -1.02 -5.29 31.78
C ILE A 409 -1.03 -5.67 30.31
N TYR A 410 -2.20 -5.70 29.71
CA TYR A 410 -2.34 -5.96 28.27
C TYR A 410 -2.90 -4.71 27.56
N ALA A 411 -2.19 -4.20 26.59
CA ALA A 411 -2.67 -3.19 25.65
C ALA A 411 -2.77 -3.83 24.28
N GLY A 412 -3.98 -3.97 23.73
CA GLY A 412 -4.15 -4.69 22.48
C GLY A 412 -5.43 -4.36 21.73
N THR A 413 -5.45 -4.79 20.48
CA THR A 413 -6.59 -4.59 19.56
C THR A 413 -7.69 -5.62 19.78
N VAL A 414 -7.35 -6.84 20.15
CA VAL A 414 -8.26 -7.98 20.38
C VAL A 414 -7.90 -8.76 21.63
N LEU A 415 -8.88 -9.47 22.19
CA LEU A 415 -8.68 -10.33 23.35
C LEU A 415 -9.38 -11.68 23.13
N PRO A 416 -8.76 -12.62 22.38
CA PRO A 416 -9.34 -13.92 22.10
C PRO A 416 -9.70 -14.70 23.38
N PRO A 417 -10.70 -15.63 23.34
CA PRO A 417 -11.12 -16.39 24.52
C PRO A 417 -10.01 -17.20 25.17
N GLU A 418 -9.09 -17.75 24.38
CA GLU A 418 -8.05 -18.69 24.84
C GLU A 418 -6.70 -18.04 25.11
N THR A 419 -6.58 -16.72 24.96
CA THR A 419 -5.29 -16.03 25.19
C THR A 419 -4.91 -15.97 26.66
N ALA A 420 -3.61 -16.15 26.93
CA ALA A 420 -3.03 -15.93 28.26
C ALA A 420 -3.21 -14.48 28.76
N CYS A 421 -3.36 -13.52 27.86
CA CYS A 421 -3.60 -12.10 28.16
C CYS A 421 -4.91 -11.85 28.94
N ARG A 422 -5.86 -12.80 28.97
CA ARG A 422 -7.04 -12.72 29.84
C ARG A 422 -6.72 -12.78 31.35
N ALA A 423 -5.51 -13.21 31.69
CA ALA A 423 -5.04 -13.14 33.07
C ALA A 423 -4.69 -11.70 33.52
N ALA A 424 -4.66 -10.73 32.61
CA ALA A 424 -4.29 -9.34 32.88
C ALA A 424 -5.17 -8.71 33.96
N GLN A 425 -4.56 -7.89 34.83
CA GLN A 425 -5.27 -7.05 35.80
C GLN A 425 -5.95 -5.86 35.11
N VAL A 426 -5.36 -5.39 34.02
CA VAL A 426 -5.92 -4.30 33.22
C VAL A 426 -5.73 -4.61 31.73
N VAL A 427 -6.77 -4.40 30.95
CA VAL A 427 -6.76 -4.48 29.47
C VAL A 427 -7.07 -3.10 28.93
N LEU A 428 -6.20 -2.60 28.06
CA LEU A 428 -6.31 -1.28 27.45
C LEU A 428 -6.61 -1.45 25.96
N PRO A 429 -7.75 -0.95 25.46
CA PRO A 429 -8.10 -1.03 24.05
C PRO A 429 -7.22 -0.08 23.23
N ILE A 430 -6.53 -0.59 22.21
CA ILE A 430 -5.73 0.24 21.32
C ILE A 430 -6.23 0.19 19.89
N ALA A 431 -5.88 1.23 19.15
CA ALA A 431 -6.12 1.35 17.72
C ALA A 431 -5.23 0.39 16.92
N ASN A 432 -5.69 -0.05 15.74
CA ASN A 432 -4.84 -0.72 14.77
C ASN A 432 -4.23 0.29 13.77
N VAL A 433 -3.34 -0.18 12.89
CA VAL A 433 -2.61 0.67 11.92
C VAL A 433 -3.51 1.51 10.99
N ALA A 434 -4.74 1.10 10.71
CA ALA A 434 -5.68 1.90 9.91
C ALA A 434 -6.41 2.98 10.73
N GLU A 435 -6.32 2.89 12.07
CA GLU A 435 -7.06 3.71 13.04
C GLU A 435 -6.16 4.70 13.80
N GLU A 436 -4.86 4.68 13.52
CA GLU A 436 -3.87 5.59 14.12
C GLU A 436 -2.88 6.10 13.06
N GLU A 437 -2.07 7.07 13.44
CA GLU A 437 -0.87 7.48 12.71
C GLU A 437 0.38 7.05 13.49
N GLY A 438 1.49 6.85 12.78
CA GLY A 438 2.74 6.44 13.39
C GLY A 438 3.86 6.22 12.38
N THR A 439 4.98 5.69 12.89
CA THR A 439 6.18 5.43 12.10
C THR A 439 6.59 3.97 12.19
N PHE A 440 6.93 3.37 11.02
CA PHE A 440 7.63 2.10 10.94
C PHE A 440 9.04 2.30 10.40
N VAL A 441 9.97 1.49 10.88
CA VAL A 441 11.35 1.41 10.32
C VAL A 441 11.47 0.09 9.58
N ASN A 442 11.62 0.16 8.26
CA ASN A 442 11.74 -1.01 7.43
C ASN A 442 13.10 -1.73 7.61
N ARG A 443 13.29 -2.88 6.96
CA ARG A 443 14.52 -3.67 7.02
C ARG A 443 15.80 -2.90 6.70
N ASP A 444 15.71 -1.89 5.84
CA ASP A 444 16.85 -1.07 5.41
C ASP A 444 17.13 0.10 6.37
N GLY A 445 16.38 0.20 7.48
CA GLY A 445 16.51 1.26 8.48
C GLY A 445 15.81 2.57 8.10
N ARG A 446 14.96 2.56 7.06
CA ARG A 446 14.23 3.75 6.64
C ARG A 446 12.96 3.93 7.49
N ALA A 447 12.86 5.06 8.17
CA ALA A 447 11.64 5.47 8.84
C ALA A 447 10.60 5.97 7.83
N GLN A 448 9.36 5.50 7.98
CA GLN A 448 8.25 5.79 7.08
C GLN A 448 6.98 6.02 7.89
N GLN A 449 6.30 7.14 7.63
CA GLN A 449 5.04 7.50 8.30
C GLN A 449 3.84 6.87 7.61
N TYR A 450 2.86 6.46 8.41
CA TYR A 450 1.52 6.08 8.00
C TYR A 450 0.49 6.95 8.71
N PHE A 451 -0.71 7.10 8.13
CA PHE A 451 -1.74 8.01 8.60
C PHE A 451 -3.04 7.28 8.86
N GLN A 452 -3.83 7.81 9.76
CA GLN A 452 -5.14 7.28 10.13
C GLN A 452 -6.10 7.30 8.93
N ALA A 453 -6.65 6.13 8.58
CA ALA A 453 -7.59 5.94 7.47
C ALA A 453 -9.05 5.82 7.92
N LYS A 454 -9.29 5.43 9.18
CA LYS A 454 -10.63 5.30 9.77
C LYS A 454 -10.59 5.55 11.28
N PRO A 455 -11.72 5.87 11.93
CA PRO A 455 -11.76 6.00 13.38
C PRO A 455 -11.55 4.64 14.07
N ALA A 456 -11.02 4.66 15.29
CA ALA A 456 -10.96 3.50 16.15
C ALA A 456 -12.35 3.20 16.78
N PRO A 457 -12.71 1.92 16.99
CA PRO A 457 -14.01 1.56 17.53
C PRO A 457 -14.12 1.89 19.03
N GLY A 458 -15.29 2.30 19.47
CA GLY A 458 -15.60 2.53 20.88
C GLY A 458 -14.65 3.52 21.55
N MET A 459 -14.08 3.09 22.67
CA MET A 459 -13.12 3.86 23.46
C MET A 459 -11.66 3.58 23.08
N ALA A 460 -11.36 2.75 22.07
CA ALA A 460 -9.99 2.46 21.67
C ALA A 460 -9.26 3.75 21.22
N ARG A 461 -7.97 3.84 21.54
CA ARG A 461 -7.12 5.00 21.26
C ARG A 461 -5.78 4.56 20.68
N PRO A 462 -5.05 5.42 19.95
CA PRO A 462 -3.69 5.13 19.53
C PRO A 462 -2.82 4.62 20.68
N ALA A 463 -2.05 3.57 20.42
CA ALA A 463 -1.19 2.98 21.46
C ALA A 463 -0.20 4.01 22.02
N ALA A 464 0.32 4.90 21.19
CA ALA A 464 1.20 5.98 21.61
C ALA A 464 0.48 6.97 22.55
N TRP A 465 -0.78 7.28 22.30
CA TRP A 465 -1.56 8.14 23.22
C TRP A 465 -1.76 7.46 24.59
N VAL A 466 -2.20 6.19 24.61
CA VAL A 466 -2.46 5.43 25.86
C VAL A 466 -1.20 5.35 26.73
N LEU A 467 -0.07 4.97 26.13
CA LEU A 467 1.20 4.84 26.83
C LEU A 467 1.79 6.21 27.21
N GLY A 468 1.55 7.25 26.40
CA GLY A 468 1.97 8.63 26.65
C GLY A 468 1.29 9.23 27.88
N GLU A 469 -0.04 9.10 28.02
CA GLU A 469 -0.80 9.55 29.20
C GLU A 469 -0.31 8.87 30.47
N LEU A 470 -0.07 7.54 30.42
CA LEU A 470 0.49 6.80 31.55
C LEU A 470 1.91 7.26 31.92
N ALA A 471 2.77 7.49 30.92
CA ALA A 471 4.13 7.99 31.15
C ALA A 471 4.14 9.40 31.74
N ALA A 472 3.29 10.29 31.26
CA ALA A 472 3.12 11.64 31.78
C ALA A 472 2.64 11.62 33.25
N ALA A 473 1.64 10.77 33.59
CA ALA A 473 1.10 10.62 34.93
C ALA A 473 2.12 9.99 35.94
N LEU A 474 3.12 9.26 35.41
CA LEU A 474 4.25 8.76 36.22
C LEU A 474 5.37 9.79 36.36
N GLY A 475 5.32 10.89 35.67
CA GLY A 475 6.40 11.90 35.68
C GLY A 475 7.67 11.42 34.99
N VAL A 476 7.57 10.44 34.07
CA VAL A 476 8.71 9.96 33.30
C VAL A 476 8.96 10.96 32.17
N ALA A 477 10.00 11.80 32.31
CA ALA A 477 10.33 12.89 31.42
C ALA A 477 10.52 12.47 29.94
N GLU A 478 10.21 13.36 29.00
CA GLU A 478 10.63 13.22 27.60
C GLU A 478 12.15 13.21 27.54
N VAL A 479 12.71 12.13 27.03
CA VAL A 479 14.10 12.15 26.57
C VAL A 479 14.07 12.81 25.19
N ALA A 480 14.65 14.01 25.11
CA ALA A 480 14.78 14.81 23.90
C ALA A 480 15.46 14.05 22.75
#